data_41380ded1d83a494c472e8cfe54af8d7
#
_entry.id   41380ded1d83a494c472e8cfe54af8d7
#
_cell.length_a   1.000
_cell.length_b   1.000
_cell.length_c   1.000
_cell.angle_alpha   90.00
_cell.angle_beta   90.00
_cell.angle_gamma   90.00
#
_symmetry.space_group_name_H-M   'P 1'
#
loop_
_entity.id
_entity.type
_entity.pdbx_description
1 polymer ?
#
loop_
_entity_poly.entity_id
_entity_poly.type
_entity_poly.pdbx_seq_one_letter_code
_entity_poly.pdbx_strand_id
1 'polypeptide(L)'
;MDIVVQLEDGSIANVEIQKLGYRFPGERSACYSADLLLRQYKRVREQLGPTFSYKDIKKVYTIVLFETSNTFYKKFSEEIYIHHFRQTSDTGLETNLLQEYTFICLDIFGDIIQNEEREIENRLEEWLVFLSQDDPEMIIKLLNKNPGFQKIYEEVYNLCLNSERMMNMFSKELEILDRNTVKLMIDEMEEELAGAKKRVQEAEEQAQ
;
A
#
# COMPACT_ATOMS: atom_id res chain seq x y z
N MET A 1 -4.63 6.52 3.55
CA MET A 1 -3.89 7.83 3.46
C MET A 1 -2.90 7.68 2.33
N ASP A 2 -2.89 8.60 1.40
CA ASP A 2 -2.05 8.50 0.21
C ASP A 2 -1.06 9.66 0.22
N ILE A 3 0.22 9.33 0.07
CA ILE A 3 1.30 10.30 -0.01
C ILE A 3 1.90 10.21 -1.41
N VAL A 4 1.84 11.30 -2.17
CA VAL A 4 2.45 11.38 -3.50
C VAL A 4 3.67 12.29 -3.44
N VAL A 5 4.82 11.76 -3.82
CA VAL A 5 6.10 12.46 -3.79
C VAL A 5 6.71 12.47 -5.18
N GLN A 6 7.26 13.60 -5.60
CA GLN A 6 8.13 13.67 -6.76
C GLN A 6 9.58 13.48 -6.31
N LEU A 7 10.26 12.51 -6.92
CA LEU A 7 11.67 12.24 -6.66
C LEU A 7 12.57 13.20 -7.43
N GLU A 8 13.86 13.27 -7.08
CA GLU A 8 14.84 14.16 -7.69
C GLU A 8 15.03 13.93 -9.19
N ASP A 9 14.90 12.69 -9.65
CA ASP A 9 14.97 12.33 -11.08
C ASP A 9 13.69 12.64 -11.87
N GLY A 10 12.67 13.18 -11.20
CA GLY A 10 11.35 13.48 -11.73
C GLY A 10 10.35 12.33 -11.69
N SER A 11 10.74 11.14 -11.23
CA SER A 11 9.83 10.02 -10.99
C SER A 11 8.81 10.35 -9.90
N ILE A 12 7.69 9.65 -9.91
CA ILE A 12 6.63 9.81 -8.89
C ILE A 12 6.59 8.56 -8.03
N ALA A 13 6.60 8.74 -6.71
CA ALA A 13 6.30 7.69 -5.76
C ALA A 13 4.95 7.97 -5.09
N ASN A 14 4.04 7.01 -5.16
CA ASN A 14 2.79 6.98 -4.41
C ASN A 14 2.92 5.97 -3.28
N VAL A 15 2.73 6.42 -2.03
CA VAL A 15 2.75 5.55 -0.85
C VAL A 15 1.34 5.55 -0.26
N GLU A 16 0.72 4.38 -0.23
CA GLU A 16 -0.60 4.15 0.32
C GLU A 16 -0.51 3.24 1.54
N ILE A 17 -1.13 3.64 2.66
CA ILE A 17 -1.24 2.80 3.85
C ILE A 17 -2.67 2.27 3.92
N GLN A 18 -2.83 0.94 3.95
CA GLN A 18 -4.09 0.24 4.03
C GLN A 18 -4.20 -0.51 5.35
N LYS A 19 -5.20 -0.19 6.17
CA LYS A 19 -5.45 -0.88 7.45
C LYS A 19 -5.83 -2.34 7.25
N LEU A 20 -6.67 -2.62 6.27
CA LEU A 20 -7.08 -3.96 5.88
C LEU A 20 -6.70 -4.20 4.42
N GLY A 21 -6.12 -5.36 4.13
CA GLY A 21 -5.84 -5.76 2.75
C GLY A 21 -7.14 -5.86 1.94
N TYR A 22 -7.28 -4.98 0.95
CA TYR A 22 -8.42 -5.06 0.03
C TYR A 22 -8.40 -6.36 -0.77
N ARG A 23 -9.58 -6.77 -1.25
CA ARG A 23 -9.76 -7.99 -2.06
C ARG A 23 -9.01 -7.91 -3.40
N PHE A 24 -8.86 -6.70 -3.95
CA PHE A 24 -8.25 -6.44 -5.26
C PHE A 24 -7.14 -5.38 -5.17
N PRO A 25 -6.06 -5.65 -4.41
CA PRO A 25 -5.01 -4.65 -4.22
C PRO A 25 -4.25 -4.35 -5.51
N GLY A 26 -4.10 -5.34 -6.39
CA GLY A 26 -3.41 -5.20 -7.68
C GLY A 26 -4.15 -4.28 -8.63
N GLU A 27 -5.44 -4.52 -8.84
CA GLU A 27 -6.29 -3.75 -9.74
C GLU A 27 -6.43 -2.31 -9.28
N ARG A 28 -6.62 -2.11 -7.99
CA ARG A 28 -6.70 -0.76 -7.40
C ARG A 28 -5.39 0.01 -7.59
N SER A 29 -4.27 -0.61 -7.26
CA SER A 29 -2.94 0.00 -7.41
C SER A 29 -2.61 0.31 -8.88
N ALA A 30 -3.03 -0.55 -9.81
CA ALA A 30 -2.88 -0.31 -11.24
C ALA A 30 -3.67 0.92 -11.70
N CYS A 31 -4.90 1.10 -11.22
CA CYS A 31 -5.72 2.28 -11.55
C CYS A 31 -5.08 3.58 -11.02
N TYR A 32 -4.61 3.59 -9.78
CA TYR A 32 -3.95 4.78 -9.22
C TYR A 32 -2.64 5.10 -9.91
N SER A 33 -1.83 4.09 -10.19
CA SER A 33 -0.58 4.24 -10.95
C SER A 33 -0.83 4.80 -12.35
N ALA A 34 -1.88 4.33 -13.04
CA ALA A 34 -2.26 4.83 -14.36
C ALA A 34 -2.73 6.30 -14.31
N ASP A 35 -3.51 6.71 -13.31
CA ASP A 35 -3.92 8.11 -13.13
C ASP A 35 -2.71 9.03 -12.91
N LEU A 36 -1.76 8.62 -12.05
CA LEU A 36 -0.54 9.38 -11.81
C LEU A 36 0.32 9.50 -13.07
N LEU A 37 0.44 8.43 -13.85
CA LEU A 37 1.17 8.43 -15.12
C LEU A 37 0.54 9.38 -16.13
N LEU A 38 -0.80 9.37 -16.25
CA LEU A 38 -1.52 10.27 -17.13
C LEU A 38 -1.44 11.73 -16.69
N ARG A 39 -1.46 12.01 -15.39
CA ARG A 39 -1.26 13.37 -14.85
C ARG A 39 0.16 13.86 -15.14
N GLN A 40 1.16 13.01 -14.96
CA GLN A 40 2.53 13.34 -15.30
C GLN A 40 2.65 13.65 -16.80
N TYR A 41 2.10 12.78 -17.66
CA TYR A 41 2.09 12.99 -19.12
C TYR A 41 1.51 14.36 -19.50
N LYS A 42 0.33 14.69 -18.98
CA LYS A 42 -0.31 15.99 -19.27
C LYS A 42 0.56 17.15 -18.84
N ARG A 43 1.06 17.13 -17.62
CA ARG A 43 1.92 18.18 -17.06
C ARG A 43 3.20 18.38 -17.87
N VAL A 44 3.94 17.30 -18.14
CA VAL A 44 5.22 17.37 -18.87
C VAL A 44 5.00 17.82 -20.30
N ARG A 45 3.94 17.36 -20.96
CA ARG A 45 3.57 17.77 -22.31
C ARG A 45 3.23 19.26 -22.36
N GLU A 46 2.50 19.80 -21.40
CA GLU A 46 2.17 21.21 -21.30
C GLU A 46 3.43 22.07 -21.05
N GLN A 47 4.34 21.61 -20.20
CA GLN A 47 5.58 22.32 -19.90
C GLN A 47 6.56 22.38 -21.07
N LEU A 48 6.72 21.28 -21.80
CA LEU A 48 7.70 21.16 -22.89
C LEU A 48 7.14 21.55 -24.26
N GLY A 49 5.82 21.56 -24.43
CA GLY A 49 5.16 21.93 -25.67
C GLY A 49 5.69 21.14 -26.88
N PRO A 50 6.15 21.82 -27.95
CA PRO A 50 6.65 21.16 -29.16
C PRO A 50 7.92 20.31 -28.98
N THR A 51 8.67 20.52 -27.91
CA THR A 51 9.90 19.76 -27.61
C THR A 51 9.65 18.46 -26.83
N PHE A 52 8.41 18.20 -26.45
CA PHE A 52 8.01 17.01 -25.70
C PHE A 52 8.39 15.71 -26.44
N SER A 53 8.92 14.77 -25.69
CA SER A 53 9.14 13.38 -26.09
C SER A 53 8.62 12.43 -25.03
N TYR A 54 8.16 11.24 -25.41
CA TYR A 54 7.77 10.20 -24.45
C TYR A 54 8.91 9.76 -23.51
N LYS A 55 10.16 10.02 -23.88
CA LYS A 55 11.35 9.80 -23.03
C LYS A 55 11.41 10.73 -21.81
N ASP A 56 10.66 11.83 -21.86
CA ASP A 56 10.59 12.80 -20.76
C ASP A 56 9.69 12.33 -19.62
N ILE A 57 8.85 11.32 -19.89
CA ILE A 57 8.00 10.70 -18.88
C ILE A 57 8.86 9.78 -18.00
N LYS A 58 8.72 9.96 -16.69
CA LYS A 58 9.47 9.21 -15.68
C LYS A 58 8.62 8.12 -15.04
N LYS A 59 9.26 7.22 -14.32
CA LYS A 59 8.61 6.11 -13.64
C LYS A 59 7.58 6.56 -12.59
N VAL A 60 6.59 5.72 -12.40
CA VAL A 60 5.63 5.80 -11.30
C VAL A 60 5.82 4.56 -10.43
N TYR A 61 6.21 4.77 -9.19
CA TYR A 61 6.34 3.77 -8.16
C TYR A 61 5.09 3.79 -7.29
N THR A 62 4.40 2.67 -7.18
CA THR A 62 3.25 2.52 -6.28
C THR A 62 3.65 1.59 -5.14
N ILE A 63 3.71 2.14 -3.94
CA ILE A 63 4.11 1.44 -2.73
C ILE A 63 2.87 1.32 -1.85
N VAL A 64 2.46 0.11 -1.52
CA VAL A 64 1.32 -0.17 -0.65
C VAL A 64 1.81 -0.84 0.61
N LEU A 65 1.52 -0.24 1.76
CA LEU A 65 1.81 -0.76 3.09
C LEU A 65 0.52 -1.34 3.65
N PHE A 66 0.47 -2.65 3.88
CA PHE A 66 -0.66 -3.33 4.53
C PHE A 66 -0.38 -3.40 6.03
N GLU A 67 -1.18 -2.72 6.85
CA GLU A 67 -1.16 -2.88 8.31
C GLU A 67 -1.59 -4.31 8.68
N THR A 68 -2.67 -4.79 8.06
CA THR A 68 -3.09 -6.19 8.11
C THR A 68 -3.19 -6.72 6.68
N SER A 69 -2.29 -7.61 6.31
CA SER A 69 -2.28 -8.24 4.99
C SER A 69 -3.43 -9.25 4.85
N ASN A 70 -3.90 -9.44 3.62
CA ASN A 70 -4.92 -10.44 3.38
C ASN A 70 -4.34 -11.87 3.43
N THR A 71 -5.22 -12.87 3.49
CA THR A 71 -4.84 -14.28 3.60
C THR A 71 -4.03 -14.81 2.40
N PHE A 72 -4.05 -14.11 1.26
CA PHE A 72 -3.27 -14.48 0.08
C PHE A 72 -1.77 -14.33 0.36
N TYR A 73 -1.34 -13.21 0.95
CA TYR A 73 0.07 -13.00 1.29
C TYR A 73 0.53 -13.94 2.41
N LYS A 74 -0.27 -14.10 3.46
CA LYS A 74 0.01 -15.01 4.58
C LYS A 74 0.18 -16.47 4.15
N LYS A 75 -0.65 -16.93 3.21
CA LYS A 75 -0.54 -18.30 2.64
C LYS A 75 0.62 -18.45 1.67
N PHE A 76 1.12 -17.36 1.07
CA PHE A 76 2.24 -17.43 0.16
C PHE A 76 3.55 -17.68 0.92
N SER A 77 3.83 -16.91 1.97
CA SER A 77 4.97 -17.11 2.86
C SER A 77 4.79 -16.30 4.15
N GLU A 78 5.17 -16.87 5.27
CA GLU A 78 5.25 -16.19 6.57
C GLU A 78 6.58 -15.43 6.76
N GLU A 79 7.54 -15.60 5.84
CA GLU A 79 8.88 -15.00 5.90
C GLU A 79 9.08 -13.87 4.88
N ILE A 80 8.16 -13.71 3.91
CA ILE A 80 8.29 -12.72 2.84
C ILE A 80 7.28 -11.61 3.06
N TYR A 81 7.76 -10.45 3.47
CA TYR A 81 6.94 -9.28 3.75
C TYR A 81 6.99 -8.21 2.65
N ILE A 82 7.88 -8.34 1.64
CA ILE A 82 8.00 -7.41 0.51
C ILE A 82 7.80 -8.15 -0.80
N HIS A 83 6.89 -7.64 -1.62
CA HIS A 83 6.60 -8.17 -2.95
C HIS A 83 6.79 -7.06 -3.99
N HIS A 84 7.73 -7.27 -4.92
CA HIS A 84 7.97 -6.37 -6.04
C HIS A 84 7.31 -6.91 -7.31
N PHE A 85 6.46 -6.10 -7.93
CA PHE A 85 5.81 -6.45 -9.18
C PHE A 85 6.34 -5.55 -10.30
N ARG A 86 6.76 -6.19 -11.38
CA ARG A 86 7.27 -5.55 -12.59
C ARG A 86 6.63 -6.20 -13.80
N GLN A 87 6.51 -5.44 -14.85
CA GLN A 87 6.03 -5.97 -16.12
C GLN A 87 7.20 -6.61 -16.87
N THR A 88 7.06 -7.89 -17.18
CA THR A 88 8.07 -8.69 -17.91
C THR A 88 7.44 -9.25 -19.17
N SER A 89 8.23 -9.39 -20.25
CA SER A 89 7.78 -10.08 -21.45
C SER A 89 7.98 -11.59 -21.30
N ASP A 90 7.20 -12.37 -22.04
CA ASP A 90 7.34 -13.83 -22.14
C ASP A 90 8.60 -14.26 -22.88
N THR A 91 9.15 -13.36 -23.70
CA THR A 91 10.38 -13.60 -24.49
C THR A 91 11.66 -13.16 -23.78
N GLY A 92 11.55 -12.55 -22.60
CA GLY A 92 12.69 -11.96 -21.89
C GLY A 92 13.15 -10.60 -22.45
N LEU A 93 12.40 -10.02 -23.41
CA LEU A 93 12.67 -8.66 -23.89
C LEU A 93 12.36 -7.66 -22.80
N GLU A 94 13.35 -6.85 -22.42
CA GLU A 94 13.17 -5.78 -21.45
C GLU A 94 12.74 -4.48 -22.14
N THR A 95 11.69 -3.86 -21.62
CA THR A 95 11.27 -2.52 -22.01
C THR A 95 10.79 -1.74 -20.79
N ASN A 96 10.96 -0.41 -20.83
CA ASN A 96 10.55 0.44 -19.71
C ASN A 96 9.07 0.79 -19.84
N LEU A 97 8.20 0.07 -19.13
CA LEU A 97 6.76 0.32 -19.08
C LEU A 97 6.34 1.33 -17.99
N LEU A 98 7.32 1.97 -17.34
CA LEU A 98 7.19 3.12 -16.44
C LEU A 98 6.47 2.86 -15.11
N GLN A 99 5.86 1.71 -14.88
CA GLN A 99 5.09 1.42 -13.67
C GLN A 99 5.72 0.25 -12.91
N GLU A 100 5.99 0.48 -11.63
CA GLU A 100 6.49 -0.54 -10.70
C GLU A 100 5.65 -0.51 -9.42
N TYR A 101 5.43 -1.69 -8.82
CA TYR A 101 4.62 -1.81 -7.61
C TYR A 101 5.42 -2.53 -6.54
N THR A 102 5.29 -2.05 -5.30
CA THR A 102 5.89 -2.68 -4.13
C THR A 102 4.83 -2.82 -3.06
N PHE A 103 4.52 -4.04 -2.67
CA PHE A 103 3.57 -4.33 -1.61
C PHE A 103 4.34 -4.82 -0.39
N ILE A 104 4.06 -4.21 0.77
CA ILE A 104 4.75 -4.48 2.03
C ILE A 104 3.73 -4.87 3.08
N CYS A 105 3.87 -6.06 3.65
CA CYS A 105 3.03 -6.61 4.68
C CYS A 105 3.62 -6.29 6.06
N LEU A 106 3.12 -5.25 6.73
CA LEU A 106 3.66 -4.78 8.00
C LEU A 106 3.42 -5.79 9.14
N ASP A 107 2.30 -6.51 9.12
CA ASP A 107 1.98 -7.56 10.09
C ASP A 107 2.97 -8.73 9.97
N ILE A 108 3.27 -9.20 8.74
CA ILE A 108 4.27 -10.28 8.53
C ILE A 108 5.66 -9.81 8.96
N PHE A 109 6.05 -8.57 8.61
CA PHE A 109 7.32 -8.00 9.06
C PHE A 109 7.40 -7.91 10.59
N GLY A 110 6.30 -7.46 11.24
CA GLY A 110 6.20 -7.38 12.68
C GLY A 110 6.43 -8.72 13.36
N ASP A 111 5.78 -9.77 12.86
CA ASP A 111 5.94 -11.14 13.38
C ASP A 111 7.40 -11.64 13.24
N ILE A 112 8.03 -11.38 12.10
CA ILE A 112 9.43 -11.78 11.86
C ILE A 112 10.38 -11.09 12.83
N ILE A 113 10.28 -9.76 12.98
CA ILE A 113 11.24 -9.01 13.79
C ILE A 113 11.08 -9.24 15.28
N GLN A 114 9.87 -9.60 15.73
CA GLN A 114 9.61 -9.94 17.13
C GLN A 114 10.02 -11.39 17.46
N ASN A 115 9.65 -12.35 16.59
CA ASN A 115 9.84 -13.76 16.89
C ASN A 115 11.30 -14.23 16.75
N GLU A 116 12.07 -13.62 15.87
CA GLU A 116 13.45 -14.01 15.58
C GLU A 116 14.50 -13.26 16.41
N GLU A 117 14.08 -12.36 17.33
CA GLU A 117 14.98 -11.41 18.01
C GLU A 117 15.95 -10.71 17.03
N ARG A 118 15.47 -10.56 15.79
CA ARG A 118 16.27 -10.07 14.67
C ARG A 118 16.67 -8.62 14.89
N GLU A 119 17.88 -8.28 14.50
CA GLU A 119 18.30 -6.89 14.48
C GLU A 119 17.74 -6.15 13.26
N ILE A 120 17.46 -4.86 13.44
CA ILE A 120 17.06 -3.96 12.34
C ILE A 120 18.28 -3.83 11.42
N GLU A 121 18.21 -4.32 10.18
CA GLU A 121 19.39 -4.40 9.30
C GLU A 121 19.65 -3.12 8.52
N ASN A 122 18.60 -2.49 7.99
CA ASN A 122 18.72 -1.41 7.02
C ASN A 122 17.72 -0.29 7.27
N ARG A 123 17.87 0.81 6.51
CA ARG A 123 17.05 2.00 6.66
C ARG A 123 15.56 1.78 6.34
N LEU A 124 15.24 0.86 5.45
CA LEU A 124 13.84 0.51 5.18
C LEU A 124 13.22 -0.16 6.42
N GLU A 125 13.91 -1.12 7.02
CA GLU A 125 13.42 -1.78 8.24
C GLU A 125 13.29 -0.81 9.42
N GLU A 126 14.13 0.21 9.53
CA GLU A 126 13.96 1.27 10.52
C GLU A 126 12.59 1.95 10.39
N TRP A 127 12.19 2.29 9.14
CA TRP A 127 10.87 2.86 8.87
C TRP A 127 9.74 1.86 9.09
N LEU A 128 9.94 0.59 8.74
CA LEU A 128 8.91 -0.43 8.95
C LEU A 128 8.68 -0.69 10.44
N VAL A 129 9.74 -0.71 11.27
CA VAL A 129 9.62 -0.77 12.74
C VAL A 129 8.84 0.44 13.27
N PHE A 130 9.19 1.65 12.83
CA PHE A 130 8.46 2.86 13.25
C PHE A 130 6.97 2.80 12.89
N LEU A 131 6.61 2.22 11.74
CA LEU A 131 5.23 2.17 11.24
C LEU A 131 4.41 1.01 11.80
N SER A 132 5.06 -0.07 12.27
CA SER A 132 4.38 -1.32 12.63
C SER A 132 4.54 -1.74 14.09
N GLN A 133 5.48 -1.14 14.85
CA GLN A 133 5.79 -1.58 16.20
C GLN A 133 5.43 -0.53 17.23
N ASP A 134 4.70 -0.95 18.26
CA ASP A 134 4.37 -0.18 19.46
C ASP A 134 5.07 -0.73 20.72
N ASP A 135 5.83 -1.83 20.58
CA ASP A 135 6.60 -2.40 21.67
C ASP A 135 7.76 -1.49 22.09
N PRO A 136 7.82 -1.10 23.38
CA PRO A 136 8.87 -0.23 23.91
C PRO A 136 10.29 -0.72 23.67
N GLU A 137 10.53 -2.03 23.71
CA GLU A 137 11.86 -2.59 23.48
C GLU A 137 12.31 -2.40 22.03
N MET A 138 11.40 -2.59 21.07
CA MET A 138 11.68 -2.35 19.66
C MET A 138 11.88 -0.86 19.38
N ILE A 139 11.11 0.01 20.01
CA ILE A 139 11.31 1.47 19.92
C ILE A 139 12.69 1.87 20.43
N ILE A 140 13.13 1.33 21.58
CA ILE A 140 14.46 1.59 22.13
C ILE A 140 15.55 1.06 21.19
N LYS A 141 15.41 -0.14 20.62
CA LYS A 141 16.34 -0.68 19.62
C LYS A 141 16.45 0.24 18.41
N LEU A 142 15.32 0.74 17.89
CA LEU A 142 15.29 1.69 16.78
C LEU A 142 16.01 3.00 17.13
N LEU A 143 15.70 3.60 18.29
CA LEU A 143 16.32 4.85 18.73
C LEU A 143 17.83 4.73 18.97
N ASN A 144 18.28 3.59 19.50
CA ASN A 144 19.71 3.31 19.67
C ASN A 144 20.43 3.19 18.32
N LYS A 145 19.78 2.59 17.30
CA LYS A 145 20.32 2.46 15.96
C LYS A 145 20.30 3.77 15.20
N ASN A 146 19.19 4.50 15.27
CA ASN A 146 19.00 5.76 14.56
C ASN A 146 18.32 6.80 15.46
N PRO A 147 19.10 7.63 16.18
CA PRO A 147 18.56 8.68 17.05
C PRO A 147 17.67 9.71 16.33
N GLY A 148 17.75 9.79 14.99
CA GLY A 148 16.91 10.69 14.20
C GLY A 148 15.41 10.41 14.35
N PHE A 149 15.02 9.19 14.69
CA PHE A 149 13.62 8.83 14.95
C PHE A 149 13.08 9.44 16.26
N GLN A 150 13.95 9.82 17.21
CA GLN A 150 13.48 10.47 18.45
C GLN A 150 12.64 11.71 18.14
N LYS A 151 13.11 12.57 17.24
CA LYS A 151 12.37 13.77 16.83
C LYS A 151 11.01 13.43 16.22
N ILE A 152 10.94 12.36 15.43
CA ILE A 152 9.70 11.91 14.78
C ILE A 152 8.71 11.44 15.85
N TYR A 153 9.15 10.63 16.81
CA TYR A 153 8.31 10.21 17.94
C TYR A 153 7.83 11.39 18.79
N GLU A 154 8.68 12.39 19.05
CA GLU A 154 8.30 13.61 19.74
C GLU A 154 7.24 14.41 18.97
N GLU A 155 7.36 14.51 17.65
CA GLU A 155 6.36 15.16 16.79
C GLU A 155 5.02 14.41 16.81
N VAL A 156 5.04 13.07 16.72
CA VAL A 156 3.83 12.23 16.83
C VAL A 156 3.20 12.40 18.23
N TYR A 157 4.00 12.35 19.28
CA TYR A 157 3.51 12.56 20.65
C TYR A 157 2.83 13.93 20.81
N ASN A 158 3.45 15.00 20.30
CA ASN A 158 2.88 16.35 20.35
C ASN A 158 1.59 16.47 19.53
N LEU A 159 1.49 15.74 18.40
CA LEU A 159 0.24 15.64 17.64
C LEU A 159 -0.86 14.95 18.46
N CYS A 160 -0.52 13.87 19.17
CA CYS A 160 -1.45 13.12 20.01
C CYS A 160 -1.93 13.93 21.24
N LEU A 161 -1.11 14.83 21.76
CA LEU A 161 -1.51 15.74 22.85
C LEU A 161 -2.53 16.80 22.40
N ASN A 162 -2.63 17.08 21.12
CA ASN A 162 -3.60 18.03 20.59
C ASN A 162 -4.93 17.32 20.31
N SER A 163 -5.81 17.31 21.31
CA SER A 163 -7.09 16.60 21.28
C SER A 163 -8.00 17.02 20.10
N GLU A 164 -7.97 18.29 19.71
CA GLU A 164 -8.77 18.80 18.59
C GLU A 164 -8.27 18.25 17.26
N ARG A 165 -6.95 18.19 17.05
CA ARG A 165 -6.35 17.57 15.86
C ARG A 165 -6.60 16.05 15.83
N MET A 166 -6.51 15.38 16.98
CA MET A 166 -6.81 13.96 17.10
C MET A 166 -8.26 13.66 16.75
N MET A 167 -9.21 14.41 17.29
CA MET A 167 -10.63 14.24 16.99
C MET A 167 -10.93 14.46 15.50
N ASN A 168 -10.29 15.44 14.87
CA ASN A 168 -10.46 15.69 13.44
C ASN A 168 -9.84 14.57 12.56
N MET A 169 -8.72 13.98 12.97
CA MET A 169 -8.14 12.83 12.28
C MET A 169 -9.00 11.58 12.42
N PHE A 170 -9.44 11.27 13.65
CA PHE A 170 -10.33 10.12 13.91
C PHE A 170 -11.67 10.24 13.21
N SER A 171 -12.26 11.44 13.15
CA SER A 171 -13.53 11.65 12.44
C SER A 171 -13.40 11.36 10.93
N LYS A 172 -12.29 11.78 10.31
CA LYS A 172 -12.03 11.48 8.89
C LYS A 172 -11.73 10.00 8.66
N GLU A 173 -10.98 9.37 9.55
CA GLU A 173 -10.70 7.93 9.47
C GLU A 173 -11.96 7.08 9.65
N LEU A 174 -12.82 7.44 10.60
CA LEU A 174 -14.11 6.78 10.80
C LEU A 174 -15.02 6.94 9.58
N GLU A 175 -15.07 8.11 8.98
CA GLU A 175 -15.85 8.35 7.74
C GLU A 175 -15.34 7.49 6.58
N ILE A 176 -14.02 7.34 6.44
CA ILE A 176 -13.41 6.47 5.43
C ILE A 176 -13.66 5.00 5.73
N LEU A 177 -13.56 4.59 7.00
CA LEU A 177 -13.83 3.22 7.46
C LEU A 177 -15.29 2.84 7.20
N ASP A 178 -16.25 3.71 7.58
CA ASP A 178 -17.68 3.49 7.34
C ASP A 178 -17.98 3.33 5.85
N ARG A 179 -17.43 4.22 5.02
CA ARG A 179 -17.64 4.13 3.57
C ARG A 179 -17.05 2.85 2.97
N ASN A 180 -15.86 2.47 3.39
CA ASN A 180 -15.18 1.25 2.91
C ASN A 180 -15.88 -0.01 3.43
N THR A 181 -16.36 0.00 4.69
CA THR A 181 -17.09 -1.12 5.30
C THR A 181 -18.42 -1.34 4.59
N VAL A 182 -19.19 -0.28 4.35
CA VAL A 182 -20.47 -0.37 3.62
C VAL A 182 -20.25 -0.91 2.20
N LYS A 183 -19.21 -0.44 1.51
CA LYS A 183 -18.88 -0.92 0.17
C LYS A 183 -18.48 -2.40 0.18
N LEU A 184 -17.67 -2.82 1.15
CA LEU A 184 -17.28 -4.23 1.31
C LEU A 184 -18.50 -5.12 1.57
N MET A 185 -19.43 -4.68 2.45
CA MET A 185 -20.67 -5.40 2.73
C MET A 185 -21.56 -5.53 1.50
N ILE A 186 -21.61 -4.49 0.65
CA ILE A 186 -22.37 -4.55 -0.62
C ILE A 186 -21.73 -5.57 -1.56
N ASP A 187 -20.41 -5.51 -1.74
CA ASP A 187 -19.68 -6.43 -2.62
C ASP A 187 -19.83 -7.90 -2.15
N GLU A 188 -19.80 -8.14 -0.84
CA GLU A 188 -20.03 -9.47 -0.25
C GLU A 188 -21.47 -9.97 -0.48
N MET A 189 -22.47 -9.11 -0.29
CA MET A 189 -23.87 -9.47 -0.55
C MET A 189 -24.13 -9.74 -2.03
N GLU A 190 -23.52 -9.01 -2.94
CA GLU A 190 -23.63 -9.25 -4.39
C GLU A 190 -23.03 -10.60 -4.79
N GLU A 191 -21.90 -11.01 -4.19
CA GLU A 191 -21.29 -12.32 -4.43
C GLU A 191 -22.12 -13.45 -3.85
N GLU A 192 -22.68 -13.30 -2.64
CA GLU A 192 -23.56 -14.28 -2.04
C GLU A 192 -24.82 -14.48 -2.90
N LEU A 193 -25.37 -13.37 -3.41
CA LEU A 193 -26.54 -13.40 -4.29
C LEU A 193 -26.22 -14.08 -5.62
N ALA A 194 -25.07 -13.82 -6.20
CA ALA A 194 -24.61 -14.47 -7.43
C ALA A 194 -24.40 -15.98 -7.22
N GLY A 195 -23.78 -16.36 -6.09
CA GLY A 195 -23.60 -17.75 -5.70
C GLY A 195 -24.91 -18.49 -5.40
N ALA A 196 -25.88 -17.80 -4.80
CA ALA A 196 -27.21 -18.36 -4.55
C ALA A 196 -27.98 -18.57 -5.87
N LYS A 197 -27.97 -17.60 -6.78
CA LYS A 197 -28.59 -17.71 -8.11
C LYS A 197 -28.02 -18.87 -8.91
N LYS A 198 -26.69 -19.07 -8.90
CA LYS A 198 -26.03 -20.17 -9.59
C LYS A 198 -26.47 -21.52 -9.03
N ARG A 199 -26.55 -21.65 -7.71
CA ARG A 199 -27.04 -22.91 -7.05
C ARG A 199 -28.49 -23.20 -7.37
N VAL A 200 -29.35 -22.20 -7.46
CA VAL A 200 -30.77 -22.37 -7.86
C VAL A 200 -30.82 -22.85 -9.31
N GLN A 201 -30.07 -22.22 -10.21
CA GLN A 201 -30.05 -22.63 -11.62
C GLN A 201 -29.53 -24.06 -11.81
N GLU A 202 -28.46 -24.45 -11.12
CA GLU A 202 -27.91 -25.82 -11.15
C GLU A 202 -28.92 -26.84 -10.58
N ALA A 203 -29.68 -26.46 -9.55
CA ALA A 203 -30.73 -27.32 -8.99
C ALA A 203 -31.94 -27.49 -9.93
N GLU A 204 -32.34 -26.44 -10.63
CA GLU A 204 -33.40 -26.46 -11.65
C GLU A 204 -33.00 -27.32 -12.87
N GLU A 205 -31.75 -27.25 -13.31
CA GLU A 205 -31.21 -28.08 -14.41
C GLU A 205 -31.11 -29.58 -14.04
N GLN A 206 -30.88 -29.89 -12.75
CA GLN A 206 -30.85 -31.28 -12.27
C GLN A 206 -32.26 -31.88 -12.02
N ALA A 207 -33.27 -31.05 -11.96
CA ALA A 207 -34.66 -31.47 -11.73
C ALA A 207 -35.48 -31.71 -13.03
N GLN A 208 -34.88 -31.43 -14.18
CA GLN A 208 -35.40 -31.71 -15.53
C GLN A 208 -34.83 -33.01 -16.08
#